data_3bc02ed8cbcbfc79b1dafb7361c5a35a
#
_entry.id   3bc02ed8cbcbfc79b1dafb7361c5a35a
#
_cell.length_a   1.000
_cell.length_b   1.000
_cell.length_c   1.000
_cell.angle_alpha   90.00
_cell.angle_beta   90.00
_cell.angle_gamma   90.00
#
_symmetry.space_group_name_H-M   'P 1'
#
loop_
_entity.id
_entity.type
_entity.pdbx_description
1 polymer ?
#
loop_
_entity_poly.entity_id
_entity_poly.type
_entity_poly.pdbx_seq_one_letter_code
_entity_poly.pdbx_strand_id
1 'polypeptide(L)'
;WDMNNRRTLSVALNVFETFQPDLPAYYRDAAFVFLANISPQLQLHVLAQVKGPKFVVADTMDLWIEIAQQPLRELLKKIDCLILNESEARHLMNATSLIKAGRALLKLGPKYVCIKKGEHGCLLFADDLFFSAPAYPLEDIHDPTGAGDCFAGAFTGYLAKAGTVSHDTLRKAVIYGSVLASYNV
;
A
#
# COMPACT_ATOMS: atom_id res chain seq x y z
N TRP A 1 17.41 11.89 15.18
CA TRP A 1 17.18 10.50 14.76
C TRP A 1 16.16 10.53 13.62
N ASP A 2 16.47 9.82 12.54
CA ASP A 2 15.53 9.66 11.43
C ASP A 2 14.82 8.31 11.61
N MET A 3 13.61 8.33 12.16
CA MET A 3 12.81 7.14 12.40
C MET A 3 12.14 6.59 11.13
N ASN A 4 12.25 7.30 10.00
CA ASN A 4 11.79 6.81 8.69
C ASN A 4 12.79 5.86 8.03
N ASN A 5 14.05 5.84 8.49
CA ASN A 5 15.09 4.98 7.97
C ASN A 5 15.27 3.73 8.85
N ARG A 6 15.01 2.56 8.28
CA ARG A 6 15.26 1.26 8.89
C ARG A 6 16.17 0.41 8.00
N ARG A 7 16.99 -0.42 8.62
CA ARG A 7 17.82 -1.41 7.93
C ARG A 7 17.41 -2.81 8.38
N THR A 8 16.97 -3.61 7.43
CA THR A 8 16.72 -5.04 7.70
C THR A 8 18.05 -5.76 7.87
N LEU A 9 18.26 -6.40 9.01
CA LEU A 9 19.47 -7.17 9.30
C LEU A 9 19.31 -8.64 8.92
N SER A 10 18.14 -9.22 9.15
CA SER A 10 17.80 -10.59 8.78
C SER A 10 16.29 -10.74 8.62
N VAL A 11 15.86 -11.70 7.81
CA VAL A 11 14.47 -12.08 7.64
C VAL A 11 14.37 -13.60 7.79
N ALA A 12 13.42 -14.06 8.63
CA ALA A 12 13.05 -15.45 8.74
C ALA A 12 11.52 -15.55 8.59
N LEU A 13 11.05 -16.16 7.52
CA LEU A 13 9.62 -16.26 7.23
C LEU A 13 8.89 -17.21 8.17
N ASN A 14 9.61 -18.18 8.76
CA ASN A 14 9.06 -19.15 9.70
C ASN A 14 7.80 -19.84 9.11
N VAL A 15 6.67 -19.77 9.82
CA VAL A 15 5.39 -20.34 9.39
C VAL A 15 4.85 -19.74 8.08
N PHE A 16 5.27 -18.53 7.72
CA PHE A 16 4.87 -17.91 6.45
C PHE A 16 5.51 -18.56 5.22
N GLU A 17 6.60 -19.30 5.38
CA GLU A 17 7.27 -19.96 4.26
C GLU A 17 6.36 -21.00 3.58
N THR A 18 5.54 -21.68 4.37
CA THR A 18 4.62 -22.72 3.89
C THR A 18 3.15 -22.32 3.98
N PHE A 19 2.87 -21.09 4.44
CA PHE A 19 1.50 -20.62 4.61
C PHE A 19 0.78 -20.46 3.27
N GLN A 20 -0.40 -21.07 3.17
CA GLN A 20 -1.30 -20.98 2.01
C GLN A 20 -2.68 -20.52 2.49
N PRO A 21 -3.01 -19.23 2.37
CA PRO A 21 -4.28 -18.69 2.87
C PRO A 21 -5.45 -19.15 2.00
N ASP A 22 -6.36 -19.92 2.60
CA ASP A 22 -7.65 -20.24 2.04
C ASP A 22 -8.73 -19.32 2.61
N LEU A 23 -9.39 -18.54 1.75
CA LEU A 23 -10.45 -17.64 2.18
C LEU A 23 -11.74 -18.42 2.48
N PRO A 24 -12.32 -18.25 3.69
CA PRO A 24 -13.69 -18.69 3.94
C PRO A 24 -14.66 -18.12 2.89
N ALA A 25 -15.70 -18.87 2.57
CA ALA A 25 -16.63 -18.54 1.49
C ALA A 25 -17.23 -17.11 1.62
N TYR A 26 -17.50 -16.68 2.84
CA TYR A 26 -18.09 -15.36 3.13
C TYR A 26 -17.16 -14.17 2.88
N TYR A 27 -15.84 -14.39 2.74
CA TYR A 27 -14.90 -13.33 2.36
C TYR A 27 -14.66 -13.25 0.85
N ARG A 28 -15.04 -14.29 0.10
CA ARG A 28 -14.76 -14.35 -1.35
C ARG A 28 -15.58 -13.37 -2.18
N ASP A 29 -16.65 -12.82 -1.63
CA ASP A 29 -17.51 -11.82 -2.27
C ASP A 29 -17.22 -10.38 -1.82
N ALA A 30 -16.02 -10.14 -1.22
CA ALA A 30 -15.63 -8.83 -0.74
C ALA A 30 -15.49 -7.81 -1.88
N ALA A 31 -16.22 -6.70 -1.78
CA ALA A 31 -16.19 -5.64 -2.80
C ALA A 31 -14.91 -4.80 -2.74
N PHE A 32 -14.30 -4.64 -1.57
CA PHE A 32 -13.04 -3.93 -1.35
C PHE A 32 -12.04 -4.88 -0.70
N VAL A 33 -10.85 -4.94 -1.24
CA VAL A 33 -9.80 -5.87 -0.80
C VAL A 33 -8.54 -5.10 -0.51
N PHE A 34 -7.94 -5.35 0.65
CA PHE A 34 -6.60 -4.89 0.97
C PHE A 34 -5.68 -6.11 1.11
N LEU A 35 -4.73 -6.20 0.20
CA LEU A 35 -3.66 -7.18 0.21
C LEU A 35 -2.46 -6.58 0.95
N ALA A 36 -2.44 -6.74 2.27
CA ALA A 36 -1.37 -6.26 3.13
C ALA A 36 -0.04 -6.96 2.83
N ASN A 37 1.03 -6.43 3.41
CA ASN A 37 2.39 -6.88 3.14
C ASN A 37 2.63 -8.36 3.45
N ILE A 38 2.70 -9.15 2.39
CA ILE A 38 3.13 -10.55 2.36
C ILE A 38 3.73 -10.81 0.97
N SER A 39 4.27 -12.02 0.71
CA SER A 39 4.82 -12.30 -0.62
C SER A 39 3.80 -12.04 -1.74
N PRO A 40 4.21 -11.44 -2.87
CA PRO A 40 3.31 -11.16 -3.99
C PRO A 40 2.62 -12.42 -4.54
N GLN A 41 3.25 -13.59 -4.42
CA GLN A 41 2.65 -14.86 -4.78
C GLN A 41 1.42 -15.18 -3.92
N LEU A 42 1.51 -14.94 -2.61
CA LEU A 42 0.39 -15.15 -1.69
C LEU A 42 -0.70 -14.09 -1.87
N GLN A 43 -0.32 -12.84 -2.15
CA GLN A 43 -1.27 -11.78 -2.52
C GLN A 43 -2.06 -12.16 -3.78
N LEU A 44 -1.38 -12.68 -4.81
CA LEU A 44 -2.02 -13.19 -6.02
C LEU A 44 -2.91 -14.40 -5.75
N HIS A 45 -2.48 -15.32 -4.88
CA HIS A 45 -3.25 -16.50 -4.47
C HIS A 45 -4.55 -16.09 -3.74
N VAL A 46 -4.48 -15.11 -2.82
CA VAL A 46 -5.67 -14.55 -2.15
C VAL A 46 -6.59 -13.87 -3.16
N LEU A 47 -6.04 -13.02 -4.01
CA LEU A 47 -6.83 -12.28 -5.01
C LEU A 47 -7.56 -13.21 -5.98
N ALA A 48 -6.96 -14.34 -6.34
CA ALA A 48 -7.59 -15.34 -7.22
C ALA A 48 -8.82 -16.01 -6.61
N GLN A 49 -9.00 -15.96 -5.29
CA GLN A 49 -10.16 -16.50 -4.58
C GLN A 49 -11.31 -15.50 -4.43
N VAL A 50 -11.05 -14.20 -4.66
CA VAL A 50 -12.07 -13.14 -4.54
C VAL A 50 -12.82 -12.97 -5.86
N LYS A 51 -14.14 -12.87 -5.79
CA LYS A 51 -15.02 -12.80 -6.96
C LYS A 51 -15.37 -11.36 -7.30
N GLY A 52 -14.76 -10.82 -8.35
CA GLY A 52 -15.10 -9.52 -8.93
C GLY A 52 -15.06 -8.34 -7.95
N PRO A 53 -13.97 -8.11 -7.21
CA PRO A 53 -13.86 -6.99 -6.30
C PRO A 53 -14.00 -5.67 -7.06
N LYS A 54 -14.64 -4.68 -6.44
CA LYS A 54 -14.79 -3.32 -6.99
C LYS A 54 -13.48 -2.54 -6.95
N PHE A 55 -12.67 -2.79 -5.92
CA PHE A 55 -11.42 -2.08 -5.70
C PHE A 55 -10.43 -2.92 -4.90
N VAL A 56 -9.23 -3.04 -5.42
CA VAL A 56 -8.14 -3.82 -4.82
C VAL A 56 -6.99 -2.89 -4.49
N VAL A 57 -6.61 -2.84 -3.22
CA VAL A 57 -5.42 -2.14 -2.73
C VAL A 57 -4.36 -3.18 -2.40
N ALA A 58 -3.12 -2.93 -2.74
CA ALA A 58 -1.99 -3.71 -2.26
C ALA A 58 -0.90 -2.80 -1.72
N ASP A 59 -0.14 -3.37 -0.82
CA ASP A 59 1.08 -2.79 -0.27
C ASP A 59 2.25 -3.77 -0.55
N THR A 60 3.48 -3.30 -0.41
CA THR A 60 4.69 -4.08 -0.65
C THR A 60 5.79 -3.65 0.31
N MET A 61 6.96 -4.30 0.24
CA MET A 61 8.17 -3.89 0.96
C MET A 61 9.44 -4.18 0.15
N ASP A 62 10.56 -3.60 0.60
CA ASP A 62 11.86 -3.73 -0.07
C ASP A 62 12.25 -5.18 -0.36
N LEU A 63 11.99 -6.11 0.57
CA LEU A 63 12.29 -7.53 0.38
C LEU A 63 11.66 -8.07 -0.93
N TRP A 64 10.37 -7.80 -1.15
CA TRP A 64 9.68 -8.31 -2.33
C TRP A 64 10.09 -7.60 -3.62
N ILE A 65 10.47 -6.33 -3.50
CA ILE A 65 11.04 -5.56 -4.62
C ILE A 65 12.37 -6.18 -5.05
N GLU A 66 13.16 -6.73 -4.13
CA GLU A 66 14.45 -7.37 -4.42
C GLU A 66 14.29 -8.79 -4.95
N ILE A 67 13.53 -9.65 -4.23
CA ILE A 67 13.55 -11.10 -4.48
C ILE A 67 12.34 -11.64 -5.25
N ALA A 68 11.27 -10.86 -5.42
CA ALA A 68 9.99 -11.30 -6.00
C ALA A 68 9.49 -10.37 -7.12
N GLN A 69 10.38 -9.81 -7.92
CA GLN A 69 10.06 -8.78 -8.94
C GLN A 69 9.00 -9.25 -9.94
N GLN A 70 9.11 -10.48 -10.46
CA GLN A 70 8.17 -10.98 -11.48
C GLN A 70 6.76 -11.13 -10.90
N PRO A 71 6.52 -11.82 -9.76
CA PRO A 71 5.21 -11.87 -9.14
C PRO A 71 4.67 -10.50 -8.73
N LEU A 72 5.53 -9.58 -8.26
CA LEU A 72 5.12 -8.22 -7.93
C LEU A 72 4.60 -7.50 -9.19
N ARG A 73 5.28 -7.59 -10.33
CA ARG A 73 4.80 -7.01 -11.59
C ARG A 73 3.49 -7.61 -12.08
N GLU A 74 3.27 -8.91 -11.83
CA GLU A 74 1.99 -9.56 -12.14
C GLU A 74 0.87 -9.06 -11.23
N LEU A 75 1.15 -8.87 -9.94
CA LEU A 75 0.22 -8.31 -8.97
C LEU A 75 -0.18 -6.88 -9.36
N LEU A 76 0.80 -6.02 -9.71
CA LEU A 76 0.54 -4.62 -10.08
C LEU A 76 -0.45 -4.48 -11.24
N LYS A 77 -0.49 -5.44 -12.17
CA LYS A 77 -1.46 -5.47 -13.28
C LYS A 77 -2.89 -5.83 -12.85
N LYS A 78 -3.07 -6.36 -11.64
CA LYS A 78 -4.35 -6.88 -11.15
C LYS A 78 -4.96 -6.06 -10.01
N ILE A 79 -4.27 -5.04 -9.53
CA ILE A 79 -4.74 -4.17 -8.46
C ILE A 79 -5.13 -2.80 -9.00
N ASP A 80 -5.99 -2.10 -8.25
CA ASP A 80 -6.39 -0.73 -8.60
C ASP A 80 -5.50 0.31 -7.94
N CYS A 81 -5.00 0.05 -6.71
CA CYS A 81 -4.18 1.00 -5.97
C CYS A 81 -2.97 0.32 -5.34
N LEU A 82 -1.79 0.90 -5.55
CA LEU A 82 -0.57 0.54 -4.85
C LEU A 82 -0.29 1.57 -3.76
N ILE A 83 -0.04 1.11 -2.54
CA ILE A 83 0.43 1.92 -1.43
C ILE A 83 1.84 1.46 -1.07
N LEU A 84 2.80 2.38 -1.00
CA LEU A 84 4.18 2.07 -0.65
C LEU A 84 4.83 3.31 -0.01
N ASN A 85 5.99 3.12 0.62
CA ASN A 85 6.76 4.25 1.13
C ASN A 85 7.68 4.87 0.05
N GLU A 86 8.33 5.99 0.39
CA GLU A 86 9.18 6.71 -0.56
C GLU A 86 10.46 5.94 -0.95
N SER A 87 11.07 5.18 -0.03
CA SER A 87 12.25 4.38 -0.33
C SER A 87 11.90 3.24 -1.28
N GLU A 88 10.81 2.54 -1.02
CA GLU A 88 10.27 1.48 -1.88
C GLU A 88 9.93 2.01 -3.29
N ALA A 89 9.30 3.20 -3.37
CA ALA A 89 8.99 3.82 -4.66
C ALA A 89 10.26 4.18 -5.46
N ARG A 90 11.27 4.73 -4.80
CA ARG A 90 12.56 5.04 -5.39
C ARG A 90 13.28 3.78 -5.85
N HIS A 91 13.31 2.75 -5.00
CA HIS A 91 13.95 1.47 -5.27
C HIS A 91 13.29 0.75 -6.46
N LEU A 92 11.97 0.55 -6.41
CA LEU A 92 11.22 -0.15 -7.46
C LEU A 92 11.36 0.51 -8.84
N MET A 93 11.44 1.84 -8.87
CA MET A 93 11.53 2.59 -10.12
C MET A 93 12.94 3.08 -10.46
N ASN A 94 13.93 2.78 -9.63
CA ASN A 94 15.29 3.31 -9.75
C ASN A 94 15.30 4.83 -10.04
N ALA A 95 14.54 5.59 -9.23
CA ALA A 95 14.30 7.01 -9.46
C ALA A 95 14.53 7.85 -8.20
N THR A 96 15.23 8.97 -8.33
CA THR A 96 15.43 9.93 -7.23
C THR A 96 14.21 10.83 -7.00
N SER A 97 13.42 11.10 -8.02
CA SER A 97 12.22 11.94 -7.95
C SER A 97 10.98 11.11 -7.68
N LEU A 98 10.29 11.37 -6.57
CA LEU A 98 9.01 10.70 -6.23
C LEU A 98 7.90 11.01 -7.24
N ILE A 99 7.91 12.19 -7.86
CA ILE A 99 6.94 12.54 -8.90
C ILE A 99 7.15 11.66 -10.13
N LYS A 100 8.42 11.47 -10.54
CA LYS A 100 8.75 10.57 -11.66
C LYS A 100 8.42 9.11 -11.29
N ALA A 101 8.76 8.68 -10.08
CA ALA A 101 8.47 7.33 -9.59
C ALA A 101 6.96 7.06 -9.58
N GLY A 102 6.14 7.93 -8.99
CA GLY A 102 4.69 7.77 -8.93
C GLY A 102 4.04 7.66 -10.31
N ARG A 103 4.43 8.54 -11.25
CA ARG A 103 3.95 8.47 -12.64
C ARG A 103 4.41 7.22 -13.39
N ALA A 104 5.62 6.73 -13.10
CA ALA A 104 6.12 5.51 -13.71
C ALA A 104 5.45 4.25 -13.12
N LEU A 105 5.12 4.26 -11.82
CA LEU A 105 4.38 3.17 -11.15
C LEU A 105 2.97 2.98 -11.74
N LEU A 106 2.26 4.07 -12.08
CA LEU A 106 0.96 3.97 -12.77
C LEU A 106 1.05 3.16 -14.07
N LYS A 107 2.16 3.28 -14.81
CA LYS A 107 2.37 2.55 -16.07
C LYS A 107 2.60 1.05 -15.88
N LEU A 108 2.81 0.58 -14.65
CA LEU A 108 2.96 -0.85 -14.34
C LEU A 108 1.61 -1.57 -14.14
N GLY A 109 0.49 -0.83 -14.06
CA GLY A 109 -0.84 -1.41 -14.00
C GLY A 109 -1.83 -0.71 -13.07
N PRO A 110 -1.44 -0.30 -11.84
CA PRO A 110 -2.40 0.32 -10.92
C PRO A 110 -2.92 1.65 -11.45
N LYS A 111 -4.22 1.91 -11.24
CA LYS A 111 -4.87 3.20 -11.57
C LYS A 111 -4.47 4.30 -10.60
N TYR A 112 -4.11 3.93 -9.38
CA TYR A 112 -3.76 4.83 -8.29
C TYR A 112 -2.47 4.38 -7.61
N VAL A 113 -1.64 5.35 -7.25
CA VAL A 113 -0.43 5.11 -6.47
C VAL A 113 -0.38 6.10 -5.32
N CYS A 114 -0.26 5.61 -4.09
CA CYS A 114 -0.09 6.41 -2.90
C CYS A 114 1.31 6.19 -2.31
N ILE A 115 2.14 7.22 -2.31
CA ILE A 115 3.51 7.18 -1.77
C ILE A 115 3.52 7.86 -0.39
N LYS A 116 3.72 7.07 0.65
CA LYS A 116 3.86 7.53 2.05
C LYS A 116 5.25 8.11 2.26
N LYS A 117 5.35 9.23 3.00
CA LYS A 117 6.61 9.92 3.27
C LYS A 117 6.80 10.19 4.77
N GLY A 118 6.31 9.29 5.64
CA GLY A 118 6.37 9.46 7.09
C GLY A 118 5.78 10.80 7.55
N GLU A 119 6.52 11.55 8.34
CA GLU A 119 6.15 12.87 8.87
C GLU A 119 5.88 13.93 7.79
N HIS A 120 6.33 13.69 6.55
CA HIS A 120 6.10 14.58 5.42
C HIS A 120 4.81 14.27 4.65
N GLY A 121 3.96 13.37 5.17
CA GLY A 121 2.66 13.03 4.60
C GLY A 121 2.72 12.07 3.45
N CYS A 122 1.93 12.29 2.41
CA CYS A 122 1.88 11.38 1.26
C CYS A 122 1.53 12.08 -0.05
N LEU A 123 1.80 11.37 -1.14
CA LEU A 123 1.48 11.77 -2.51
C LEU A 123 0.54 10.73 -3.12
N LEU A 124 -0.59 11.17 -3.66
CA LEU A 124 -1.52 10.32 -4.40
C LEU A 124 -1.47 10.70 -5.89
N PHE A 125 -1.32 9.69 -6.74
CA PHE A 125 -1.26 9.81 -8.19
C PHE A 125 -2.37 9.02 -8.86
N ALA A 126 -2.94 9.60 -9.91
CA ALA A 126 -3.66 8.94 -10.98
C ALA A 126 -3.31 9.64 -12.30
N ASP A 127 -3.85 9.20 -13.43
CA ASP A 127 -3.56 9.83 -14.74
C ASP A 127 -3.94 11.31 -14.74
N ASP A 128 -5.09 11.63 -14.19
CA ASP A 128 -5.70 12.98 -14.14
C ASP A 128 -5.72 13.57 -12.70
N LEU A 129 -5.09 12.93 -11.71
CA LEU A 129 -5.05 13.38 -10.33
C LEU A 129 -3.62 13.38 -9.80
N PHE A 130 -3.24 14.49 -9.21
CA PHE A 130 -2.11 14.60 -8.30
C PHE A 130 -2.57 15.30 -7.02
N PHE A 131 -2.39 14.64 -5.88
CA PHE A 131 -2.76 15.19 -4.59
C PHE A 131 -1.64 14.98 -3.59
N SER A 132 -1.27 16.03 -2.86
CA SER A 132 -0.30 15.99 -1.77
C SER A 132 -1.01 16.33 -0.47
N ALA A 133 -0.90 15.45 0.52
CA ALA A 133 -1.43 15.68 1.85
C ALA A 133 -0.28 15.75 2.86
N PRO A 134 -0.35 16.67 3.85
CA PRO A 134 0.56 16.64 4.99
C PRO A 134 0.27 15.42 5.87
N ALA A 135 1.23 15.03 6.70
CA ALA A 135 0.97 14.12 7.81
C ALA A 135 0.13 14.83 8.89
N TYR A 136 -0.55 14.03 9.71
CA TYR A 136 -1.08 14.55 10.97
C TYR A 136 0.10 14.89 11.88
N PRO A 137 0.21 16.13 12.37
CA PRO A 137 1.37 16.56 13.16
C PRO A 137 1.35 15.91 14.54
N LEU A 138 2.44 15.26 14.91
CA LEU A 138 2.67 14.68 16.23
C LEU A 138 3.88 15.38 16.88
N GLU A 139 3.79 15.63 18.17
CA GLU A 139 4.90 16.18 18.96
C GLU A 139 5.87 15.08 19.38
N ASP A 140 5.33 13.94 19.82
CA ASP A 140 6.10 12.77 20.26
C ASP A 140 5.86 11.59 19.34
N ILE A 141 6.92 10.88 19.00
CA ILE A 141 6.91 9.65 18.21
C ILE A 141 7.62 8.57 19.01
N HIS A 142 6.95 7.44 19.27
CA HIS A 142 7.51 6.33 20.02
C HIS A 142 8.03 5.20 19.13
N ASP A 143 7.15 4.62 18.30
CA ASP A 143 7.50 3.55 17.36
C ASP A 143 6.59 3.59 16.12
N PRO A 144 7.13 3.95 14.95
CA PRO A 144 6.34 4.03 13.72
C PRO A 144 6.03 2.66 13.08
N THR A 145 6.39 1.55 13.74
CA THR A 145 6.11 0.21 13.23
C THR A 145 4.60 -0.02 13.13
N GLY A 146 4.12 -0.41 11.95
CA GLY A 146 2.69 -0.61 11.69
C GLY A 146 1.92 0.64 11.25
N ALA A 147 2.50 1.84 11.33
CA ALA A 147 1.84 3.06 10.86
C ALA A 147 1.45 2.97 9.37
N GLY A 148 2.30 2.31 8.55
CA GLY A 148 2.01 2.03 7.14
C GLY A 148 0.79 1.14 6.95
N ASP A 149 0.66 0.09 7.76
CA ASP A 149 -0.47 -0.85 7.73
C ASP A 149 -1.75 -0.16 8.19
N CYS A 150 -1.67 0.64 9.26
CA CYS A 150 -2.78 1.47 9.75
C CYS A 150 -3.25 2.46 8.68
N PHE A 151 -2.31 3.12 7.98
CA PHE A 151 -2.64 4.01 6.87
C PHE A 151 -3.40 3.27 5.77
N ALA A 152 -2.87 2.15 5.28
CA ALA A 152 -3.46 1.41 4.17
C ALA A 152 -4.81 0.78 4.55
N GLY A 153 -4.92 0.25 5.77
CA GLY A 153 -6.17 -0.27 6.32
C GLY A 153 -7.25 0.80 6.43
N ALA A 154 -6.91 1.98 6.96
CA ALA A 154 -7.84 3.11 7.09
C ALA A 154 -8.24 3.69 5.72
N PHE A 155 -7.29 3.84 4.80
CA PHE A 155 -7.55 4.25 3.42
C PHE A 155 -8.58 3.32 2.75
N THR A 156 -8.33 2.02 2.79
CA THR A 156 -9.22 1.02 2.19
C THR A 156 -10.57 0.96 2.90
N GLY A 157 -10.56 0.99 4.25
CA GLY A 157 -11.77 0.99 5.07
C GLY A 157 -12.67 2.19 4.82
N TYR A 158 -12.08 3.39 4.64
CA TYR A 158 -12.85 4.58 4.26
C TYR A 158 -13.54 4.41 2.90
N LEU A 159 -12.83 3.92 1.88
CA LEU A 159 -13.40 3.68 0.55
C LEU A 159 -14.50 2.62 0.60
N ALA A 160 -14.31 1.56 1.36
CA ALA A 160 -15.31 0.51 1.57
C ALA A 160 -16.58 1.08 2.24
N LYS A 161 -16.42 1.92 3.27
CA LYS A 161 -17.54 2.62 3.95
C LYS A 161 -18.26 3.58 3.00
N ALA A 162 -17.53 4.31 2.15
CA ALA A 162 -18.11 5.22 1.16
C ALA A 162 -18.82 4.47 0.02
N GLY A 163 -18.46 3.20 -0.25
CA GLY A 163 -19.01 2.37 -1.31
C GLY A 163 -18.66 2.82 -2.73
N THR A 164 -17.92 3.92 -2.88
CA THR A 164 -17.55 4.54 -4.17
C THR A 164 -16.07 4.93 -4.18
N VAL A 165 -15.49 4.91 -5.38
CA VAL A 165 -14.13 5.40 -5.64
C VAL A 165 -14.21 6.57 -6.61
N SER A 166 -13.85 7.75 -6.12
CA SER A 166 -13.78 9.00 -6.87
C SER A 166 -12.58 9.81 -6.38
N HIS A 167 -12.19 10.85 -7.09
CA HIS A 167 -11.10 11.73 -6.64
C HIS A 167 -11.36 12.33 -5.25
N ASP A 168 -12.62 12.65 -4.94
CA ASP A 168 -13.00 13.20 -3.63
C ASP A 168 -12.87 12.13 -2.52
N THR A 169 -13.41 10.93 -2.74
CA THR A 169 -13.30 9.85 -1.75
C THR A 169 -11.86 9.37 -1.57
N LEU A 170 -11.04 9.37 -2.63
CA LEU A 170 -9.61 9.05 -2.55
C LEU A 170 -8.83 10.07 -1.72
N ARG A 171 -9.05 11.38 -1.93
CA ARG A 171 -8.44 12.43 -1.10
C ARG A 171 -8.82 12.29 0.38
N LYS A 172 -10.10 12.05 0.64
CA LYS A 172 -10.58 11.81 2.01
C LYS A 172 -9.98 10.53 2.61
N ALA A 173 -9.87 9.45 1.84
CA ALA A 173 -9.24 8.20 2.27
C ALA A 173 -7.77 8.42 2.67
N VAL A 174 -7.03 9.24 1.91
CA VAL A 174 -5.66 9.64 2.26
C VAL A 174 -5.60 10.36 3.62
N ILE A 175 -6.51 11.30 3.86
CA ILE A 175 -6.55 12.03 5.15
C ILE A 175 -6.92 11.08 6.29
N TYR A 176 -7.92 10.22 6.11
CA TYR A 176 -8.27 9.21 7.11
C TYR A 176 -7.11 8.25 7.39
N GLY A 177 -6.39 7.82 6.35
CA GLY A 177 -5.18 7.01 6.47
C GLY A 177 -4.11 7.70 7.32
N SER A 178 -3.85 8.98 7.05
CA SER A 178 -2.88 9.78 7.80
C SER A 178 -3.25 9.93 9.27
N VAL A 179 -4.52 10.24 9.56
CA VAL A 179 -5.01 10.41 10.94
C VAL A 179 -4.94 9.09 11.70
N LEU A 180 -5.40 7.96 11.12
CA LEU A 180 -5.36 6.68 11.83
C LEU A 180 -3.94 6.14 11.99
N ALA A 181 -3.04 6.40 11.03
CA ALA A 181 -1.63 6.07 11.18
C ALA A 181 -0.99 6.81 12.37
N SER A 182 -1.40 8.05 12.67
CA SER A 182 -0.87 8.83 13.79
C SER A 182 -1.20 8.27 15.17
N TYR A 183 -2.21 7.41 15.29
CA TYR A 183 -2.50 6.72 16.56
C TYR A 183 -1.61 5.49 16.81
N ASN A 184 -0.82 5.09 15.82
CA ASN A 184 0.07 3.92 15.89
C ASN A 184 1.56 4.33 16.02
N VAL A 185 1.83 5.59 16.27
CA VAL A 185 3.21 6.12 16.22
C VAL A 185 3.69 6.55 17.58
#